data_9b6a390d38e679b77e0fdd874df1f3a3
#
_entry.id   9b6a390d38e679b77e0fdd874df1f3a3
#
_cell.length_a   1.000
_cell.length_b   1.000
_cell.length_c   1.000
_cell.angle_alpha   90.00
_cell.angle_beta   90.00
_cell.angle_gamma   90.00
#
_symmetry.space_group_name_H-M   'P 1'
#
loop_
_entity.id
_entity.type
_entity.pdbx_description
1 polymer ?
#
loop_
_entity_poly.entity_id
_entity_poly.type
_entity_poly.pdbx_seq_one_letter_code
_entity_poly.pdbx_strand_id
1 'polypeptide(L)'
;FKPVSTPPGTDVAVTGVSLNITSKALAVGESFALQAKVTPDNATMKTASWSSSDETVATVDADGVVTALKIGTCKITVATDDGNKTASCVVTVSGTVGIEQIINDHQIYCERGAITVHPARPISIRIIAVTGVSLYGDSIIGTTRIPVSTGIYLVEIIENGKRMTTKVNVR
;
A
#
# COMPACT_ATOMS: atom_id res chain seq x y z
N PHE A 1 -61.90 -20.83 6.79
CA PHE A 1 -60.70 -20.73 5.94
C PHE A 1 -59.50 -20.75 6.86
N LYS A 2 -58.78 -21.85 6.88
CA LYS A 2 -57.57 -22.00 7.68
C LYS A 2 -56.42 -21.39 6.84
N PRO A 3 -55.62 -20.42 7.33
CA PRO A 3 -54.50 -19.94 6.59
C PRO A 3 -53.50 -21.09 6.42
N VAL A 4 -53.11 -21.37 5.20
CA VAL A 4 -52.01 -22.28 4.88
C VAL A 4 -50.75 -21.60 5.40
N SER A 5 -50.20 -22.10 6.52
CA SER A 5 -48.87 -21.70 6.94
C SER A 5 -47.89 -22.26 5.92
N THR A 6 -47.21 -21.37 5.21
CA THR A 6 -46.03 -21.72 4.42
C THR A 6 -45.06 -22.46 5.33
N PRO A 7 -44.56 -23.64 4.97
CA PRO A 7 -43.52 -24.27 5.79
C PRO A 7 -42.32 -23.35 5.87
N PRO A 8 -41.66 -23.23 7.04
CA PRO A 8 -40.43 -22.47 7.14
C PRO A 8 -39.47 -23.03 6.09
N GLY A 9 -38.99 -22.15 5.20
CA GLY A 9 -37.94 -22.51 4.24
C GLY A 9 -36.80 -23.12 5.03
N THR A 10 -36.31 -24.27 4.59
CA THR A 10 -35.14 -24.89 5.24
C THR A 10 -33.96 -23.93 5.11
N ASP A 11 -33.55 -23.35 6.22
CA ASP A 11 -32.34 -22.52 6.27
C ASP A 11 -31.15 -23.36 5.79
N VAL A 12 -30.50 -22.90 4.76
CA VAL A 12 -29.26 -23.49 4.24
C VAL A 12 -28.09 -22.77 4.85
N ALA A 13 -27.40 -23.45 5.75
CA ALA A 13 -26.26 -22.90 6.47
C ALA A 13 -25.03 -22.72 5.56
N VAL A 14 -24.19 -21.75 5.90
CA VAL A 14 -22.89 -21.56 5.27
C VAL A 14 -21.93 -22.66 5.69
N THR A 15 -21.35 -23.34 4.71
CA THR A 15 -20.36 -24.40 4.94
C THR A 15 -18.92 -23.92 4.72
N GLY A 16 -18.73 -22.81 4.00
CA GLY A 16 -17.39 -22.25 3.74
C GLY A 16 -17.43 -20.88 3.09
N VAL A 17 -16.27 -20.23 3.05
CA VAL A 17 -16.00 -19.03 2.29
C VAL A 17 -14.61 -19.14 1.65
N SER A 18 -14.46 -18.61 0.46
CA SER A 18 -13.18 -18.55 -0.28
C SER A 18 -12.97 -17.17 -0.87
N LEU A 19 -11.72 -16.82 -1.14
CA LEU A 19 -11.34 -15.58 -1.81
C LEU A 19 -10.87 -15.87 -3.23
N ASN A 20 -11.04 -14.90 -4.13
CA ASN A 20 -10.53 -14.94 -5.49
C ASN A 20 -9.00 -15.02 -5.57
N ILE A 21 -8.29 -14.48 -4.56
CA ILE A 21 -6.83 -14.58 -4.42
C ILE A 21 -6.45 -14.74 -2.95
N THR A 22 -5.30 -15.35 -2.69
CA THR A 22 -4.77 -15.60 -1.33
C THR A 22 -3.57 -14.73 -0.99
N SER A 23 -2.99 -14.04 -1.99
CA SER A 23 -1.91 -13.08 -1.78
C SER A 23 -1.91 -11.99 -2.85
N LYS A 24 -1.49 -10.78 -2.48
CA LYS A 24 -1.38 -9.63 -3.38
C LYS A 24 -0.25 -8.70 -2.93
N ALA A 25 0.57 -8.28 -3.91
CA ALA A 25 1.52 -7.19 -3.73
C ALA A 25 0.92 -5.88 -4.27
N LEU A 26 1.09 -4.80 -3.52
CA LEU A 26 0.60 -3.45 -3.85
C LEU A 26 1.71 -2.43 -3.61
N ALA A 27 1.70 -1.34 -4.35
CA ALA A 27 2.42 -0.13 -3.96
C ALA A 27 1.58 0.70 -2.96
N VAL A 28 2.25 1.52 -2.15
CA VAL A 28 1.55 2.48 -1.27
C VAL A 28 0.62 3.37 -2.11
N GLY A 29 -0.63 3.51 -1.68
CA GLY A 29 -1.69 4.27 -2.35
C GLY A 29 -2.47 3.48 -3.40
N GLU A 30 -2.08 2.26 -3.73
CA GLU A 30 -2.86 1.39 -4.61
C GLU A 30 -4.03 0.74 -3.86
N SER A 31 -5.10 0.45 -4.61
CA SER A 31 -6.27 -0.27 -4.10
C SER A 31 -6.64 -1.41 -5.04
N PHE A 32 -7.26 -2.45 -4.49
CA PHE A 32 -7.82 -3.55 -5.27
C PHE A 32 -9.01 -4.18 -4.54
N ALA A 33 -9.91 -4.85 -5.28
CA ALA A 33 -11.07 -5.52 -4.71
C ALA A 33 -10.80 -7.01 -4.49
N LEU A 34 -11.01 -7.47 -3.24
CA LEU A 34 -11.16 -8.87 -2.91
C LEU A 34 -12.62 -9.31 -3.14
N GLN A 35 -12.79 -10.50 -3.68
CA GLN A 35 -14.11 -11.09 -3.85
C GLN A 35 -14.23 -12.34 -2.99
N ALA A 36 -15.21 -12.35 -2.11
CA ALA A 36 -15.56 -13.50 -1.29
C ALA A 36 -16.64 -14.33 -1.96
N LYS A 37 -16.45 -15.64 -2.02
CA LYS A 37 -17.46 -16.59 -2.46
C LYS A 37 -17.89 -17.47 -1.29
N VAL A 38 -19.15 -17.34 -0.88
CA VAL A 38 -19.76 -18.14 0.19
C VAL A 38 -20.29 -19.45 -0.41
N THR A 39 -20.15 -20.53 0.30
CA THR A 39 -20.57 -21.87 -0.08
C THR A 39 -21.55 -22.44 0.97
N PRO A 40 -22.65 -23.08 0.55
CA PRO A 40 -23.10 -23.31 -0.82
C PRO A 40 -23.74 -22.05 -1.45
N ASP A 41 -23.85 -22.03 -2.78
CA ASP A 41 -24.40 -20.86 -3.50
C ASP A 41 -25.87 -20.55 -3.13
N ASN A 42 -26.62 -21.52 -2.59
CA ASN A 42 -27.97 -21.35 -2.09
C ASN A 42 -28.06 -21.13 -0.57
N ALA A 43 -26.94 -20.79 0.10
CA ALA A 43 -26.95 -20.43 1.52
C ALA A 43 -27.93 -19.27 1.77
N THR A 44 -28.69 -19.35 2.86
CA THR A 44 -29.74 -18.38 3.19
C THR A 44 -29.15 -17.03 3.60
N MET A 45 -28.09 -17.05 4.43
CA MET A 45 -27.37 -15.86 4.87
C MET A 45 -25.95 -15.87 4.30
N LYS A 46 -25.64 -14.91 3.43
CA LYS A 46 -24.32 -14.77 2.79
C LYS A 46 -23.56 -13.54 3.24
N THR A 47 -24.08 -12.86 4.25
CA THR A 47 -23.41 -11.68 4.82
C THR A 47 -22.07 -12.06 5.43
N ALA A 48 -21.09 -11.20 5.23
CA ALA A 48 -19.74 -11.39 5.72
C ALA A 48 -19.12 -10.03 6.10
N SER A 49 -18.23 -10.05 7.06
CA SER A 49 -17.48 -8.90 7.52
C SER A 49 -15.99 -9.02 7.12
N TRP A 50 -15.35 -7.88 6.90
CA TRP A 50 -13.95 -7.79 6.55
C TRP A 50 -13.14 -7.18 7.69
N SER A 51 -11.90 -7.60 7.82
CA SER A 51 -10.97 -7.05 8.80
C SER A 51 -9.53 -7.10 8.28
N SER A 52 -8.72 -6.14 8.72
CA SER A 52 -7.27 -6.12 8.52
C SER A 52 -6.55 -6.46 9.82
N SER A 53 -5.49 -7.25 9.74
CA SER A 53 -4.64 -7.53 10.92
C SER A 53 -3.75 -6.33 11.30
N ASP A 54 -3.57 -5.38 10.38
CA ASP A 54 -2.85 -4.13 10.60
C ASP A 54 -3.40 -3.03 9.67
N GLU A 55 -4.31 -2.22 10.20
CA GLU A 55 -4.93 -1.12 9.46
C GLU A 55 -3.97 0.03 9.16
N THR A 56 -2.80 0.06 9.79
CA THR A 56 -1.76 1.03 9.44
C THR A 56 -1.04 0.66 8.15
N VAL A 57 -1.00 -0.62 7.79
CA VAL A 57 -0.40 -1.14 6.55
C VAL A 57 -1.41 -1.11 5.42
N ALA A 58 -2.58 -1.68 5.62
CA ALA A 58 -3.68 -1.61 4.66
C ALA A 58 -5.04 -1.73 5.35
N THR A 59 -6.01 -0.96 4.87
CA THR A 59 -7.41 -1.02 5.29
C THR A 59 -8.23 -1.85 4.30
N VAL A 60 -9.40 -2.31 4.75
CA VAL A 60 -10.41 -2.93 3.90
C VAL A 60 -11.77 -2.37 4.27
N ASP A 61 -12.60 -2.07 3.27
CA ASP A 61 -13.98 -1.61 3.47
C ASP A 61 -14.99 -2.76 3.44
N ALA A 62 -16.28 -2.41 3.60
CA ALA A 62 -17.37 -3.38 3.62
C ALA A 62 -17.57 -4.11 2.26
N ASP A 63 -17.13 -3.52 1.17
CA ASP A 63 -17.22 -4.07 -0.19
C ASP A 63 -16.01 -4.94 -0.55
N GLY A 64 -15.06 -5.10 0.38
CA GLY A 64 -13.83 -5.86 0.17
C GLY A 64 -12.74 -5.10 -0.61
N VAL A 65 -12.86 -3.77 -0.74
CA VAL A 65 -11.82 -2.94 -1.36
C VAL A 65 -10.70 -2.70 -0.36
N VAL A 66 -9.53 -3.19 -0.69
CA VAL A 66 -8.31 -3.05 0.10
C VAL A 66 -7.52 -1.84 -0.39
N THR A 67 -7.11 -0.97 0.52
CA THR A 67 -6.28 0.22 0.23
C THR A 67 -4.96 0.14 0.98
N ALA A 68 -3.85 0.20 0.24
CA ALA A 68 -2.50 0.15 0.78
C ALA A 68 -2.06 1.52 1.32
N LEU A 69 -1.71 1.61 2.61
CA LEU A 69 -1.39 2.87 3.28
C LEU A 69 0.10 3.02 3.59
N LYS A 70 0.77 1.95 4.04
CA LYS A 70 2.15 1.97 4.51
C LYS A 70 2.86 0.67 4.16
N ILE A 71 4.16 0.75 3.92
CA ILE A 71 5.03 -0.42 3.69
C ILE A 71 4.91 -1.41 4.85
N GLY A 72 4.67 -2.67 4.52
CA GLY A 72 4.51 -3.73 5.49
C GLY A 72 3.76 -4.92 4.91
N THR A 73 3.42 -5.86 5.77
CA THR A 73 2.60 -7.02 5.42
C THR A 73 1.48 -7.15 6.41
N CYS A 74 0.25 -7.26 5.92
CA CYS A 74 -0.92 -7.54 6.73
C CYS A 74 -1.75 -8.68 6.12
N LYS A 75 -2.70 -9.18 6.90
CA LYS A 75 -3.65 -10.20 6.49
C LYS A 75 -5.05 -9.59 6.45
N ILE A 76 -5.68 -9.62 5.30
CA ILE A 76 -7.09 -9.27 5.16
C ILE A 76 -7.91 -10.54 5.33
N THR A 77 -8.89 -10.51 6.21
CA THR A 77 -9.73 -11.66 6.54
C THR A 77 -11.19 -11.31 6.30
N VAL A 78 -11.90 -12.22 5.64
CA VAL A 78 -13.36 -12.23 5.56
C VAL A 78 -13.89 -13.28 6.53
N ALA A 79 -14.95 -12.95 7.27
CA ALA A 79 -15.67 -13.87 8.15
C ALA A 79 -17.16 -13.81 7.85
N THR A 80 -17.79 -14.97 7.64
CA THR A 80 -19.24 -15.04 7.42
C THR A 80 -20.00 -14.94 8.74
N ASP A 81 -21.13 -14.24 8.73
CA ASP A 81 -22.00 -14.09 9.93
C ASP A 81 -22.65 -15.42 10.30
N ASP A 82 -23.01 -16.22 9.31
CA ASP A 82 -23.47 -17.60 9.52
C ASP A 82 -22.29 -18.57 9.50
N GLY A 83 -22.15 -19.33 10.57
CA GLY A 83 -21.16 -20.40 10.73
C GLY A 83 -19.71 -19.95 10.92
N ASN A 84 -19.43 -18.64 11.03
CA ASN A 84 -18.07 -18.06 11.29
C ASN A 84 -16.97 -18.65 10.41
N LYS A 85 -17.28 -18.89 9.13
CA LYS A 85 -16.29 -19.37 8.16
C LYS A 85 -15.38 -18.22 7.76
N THR A 86 -14.08 -18.47 7.70
CA THR A 86 -13.09 -17.46 7.38
C THR A 86 -12.23 -17.82 6.19
N ALA A 87 -11.84 -16.82 5.41
CA ALA A 87 -10.80 -16.91 4.41
C ALA A 87 -9.91 -15.66 4.49
N SER A 88 -8.66 -15.77 4.09
CA SER A 88 -7.73 -14.64 4.19
C SER A 88 -6.82 -14.49 2.99
N CYS A 89 -6.41 -13.25 2.74
CA CYS A 89 -5.45 -12.85 1.74
C CYS A 89 -4.27 -12.14 2.43
N VAL A 90 -3.05 -12.53 2.11
CA VAL A 90 -1.84 -11.82 2.57
C VAL A 90 -1.59 -10.65 1.61
N VAL A 91 -1.57 -9.45 2.16
CA VAL A 91 -1.27 -8.22 1.42
C VAL A 91 0.11 -7.75 1.81
N THR A 92 1.01 -7.69 0.83
CA THR A 92 2.33 -7.11 1.01
C THR A 92 2.36 -5.75 0.33
N VAL A 93 2.42 -4.71 1.14
CA VAL A 93 2.58 -3.34 0.63
C VAL A 93 4.07 -3.08 0.53
N SER A 94 4.54 -2.93 -0.70
CA SER A 94 5.87 -2.42 -1.00
C SER A 94 5.72 -0.95 -1.39
N GLY A 95 6.53 -0.10 -0.81
CA GLY A 95 6.83 1.16 -1.46
C GLY A 95 7.57 0.83 -2.77
N THR A 96 7.47 1.66 -3.77
CA THR A 96 8.56 1.72 -4.73
C THR A 96 9.78 2.03 -3.88
N VAL A 97 10.64 1.04 -3.67
CA VAL A 97 11.81 1.18 -2.81
C VAL A 97 12.76 2.13 -3.53
N GLY A 98 12.46 3.41 -3.42
CA GLY A 98 13.52 4.36 -3.42
C GLY A 98 14.32 4.03 -2.17
N ILE A 99 15.59 3.74 -2.34
CA ILE A 99 16.49 3.53 -1.23
C ILE A 99 16.33 4.76 -0.35
N GLU A 100 15.71 4.59 0.81
CA GLU A 100 15.69 5.64 1.82
C GLU A 100 17.14 5.86 2.22
N GLN A 101 17.69 6.97 1.82
CA GLN A 101 19.03 7.40 2.22
C GLN A 101 18.87 8.49 3.27
N ILE A 102 19.42 8.24 4.44
CA ILE A 102 19.55 9.27 5.47
C ILE A 102 20.96 9.83 5.35
N ILE A 103 21.07 11.10 5.02
CA ILE A 103 22.33 11.84 4.99
C ILE A 103 22.22 12.97 6.00
N ASN A 104 22.92 12.85 7.12
CA ASN A 104 23.00 13.89 8.15
C ASN A 104 21.61 14.41 8.56
N ASP A 105 20.69 13.48 8.91
CA ASP A 105 19.29 13.70 9.27
C ASP A 105 18.35 14.12 8.12
N HIS A 106 18.85 14.31 6.90
CA HIS A 106 18.02 14.55 5.73
C HIS A 106 17.60 13.24 5.08
N GLN A 107 16.32 13.10 4.79
CA GLN A 107 15.77 11.88 4.20
C GLN A 107 15.59 12.06 2.68
N ILE A 108 16.07 11.09 1.90
CA ILE A 108 15.96 11.09 0.45
C ILE A 108 15.19 9.84 0.04
N TYR A 109 14.07 10.03 -0.63
CA TYR A 109 13.22 8.97 -1.16
C TYR A 109 13.27 8.99 -2.69
N CYS A 110 13.35 7.80 -3.29
CA CYS A 110 13.20 7.64 -4.73
C CYS A 110 11.85 7.01 -5.01
N GLU A 111 11.02 7.72 -5.73
CA GLU A 111 9.72 7.26 -6.21
C GLU A 111 9.79 7.03 -7.72
N ARG A 112 8.74 6.40 -8.28
CA ARG A 112 8.64 6.30 -9.73
C ARG A 112 8.61 7.70 -10.36
N GLY A 113 9.66 8.04 -11.09
CA GLY A 113 9.77 9.31 -11.82
C GLY A 113 10.06 10.53 -10.94
N ALA A 114 10.55 10.35 -9.69
CA ALA A 114 10.94 11.48 -8.86
C ALA A 114 11.94 11.11 -7.75
N ILE A 115 12.67 12.12 -7.30
CA ILE A 115 13.44 12.12 -6.06
C ILE A 115 12.78 13.11 -5.10
N THR A 116 12.38 12.63 -3.93
CA THR A 116 11.78 13.46 -2.87
C THR A 116 12.77 13.63 -1.74
N VAL A 117 13.02 14.85 -1.34
CA VAL A 117 13.94 15.18 -0.24
C VAL A 117 13.18 15.84 0.89
N HIS A 118 13.33 15.29 2.10
CA HIS A 118 12.81 15.85 3.34
C HIS A 118 14.00 16.40 4.16
N PRO A 119 14.29 17.68 4.05
CA PRO A 119 15.38 18.27 4.80
C PRO A 119 14.96 18.47 6.27
N ALA A 120 15.82 18.06 7.19
CA ALA A 120 15.62 18.36 8.62
C ALA A 120 15.80 19.87 8.94
N ARG A 121 16.47 20.59 8.07
CA ARG A 121 16.79 22.04 8.15
C ARG A 121 17.10 22.57 6.74
N PRO A 122 17.18 23.89 6.53
CA PRO A 122 17.48 24.46 5.22
C PRO A 122 18.82 23.94 4.65
N ILE A 123 18.82 23.49 3.40
CA ILE A 123 19.99 22.97 2.70
C ILE A 123 20.02 23.44 1.25
N SER A 124 21.20 23.42 0.64
CA SER A 124 21.31 23.45 -0.81
C SER A 124 21.45 22.03 -1.35
N ILE A 125 20.71 21.72 -2.41
CA ILE A 125 20.69 20.39 -3.02
C ILE A 125 21.02 20.48 -4.51
N ARG A 126 21.73 19.46 -5.02
CA ARG A 126 21.91 19.25 -6.47
C ARG A 126 21.60 17.82 -6.82
N ILE A 127 20.92 17.61 -7.94
CA ILE A 127 20.69 16.29 -8.51
C ILE A 127 21.42 16.23 -9.85
N ILE A 128 22.28 15.24 -9.97
CA ILE A 128 23.17 15.08 -11.11
C ILE A 128 22.95 13.69 -11.70
N ALA A 129 22.66 13.60 -13.00
CA ALA A 129 22.64 12.32 -13.69
C ALA A 129 24.03 11.70 -13.72
N VAL A 130 24.14 10.38 -13.84
CA VAL A 130 25.46 9.71 -13.97
C VAL A 130 26.26 10.16 -15.19
N THR A 131 25.62 10.78 -16.15
CA THR A 131 26.26 11.43 -17.31
C THR A 131 26.98 12.75 -16.95
N GLY A 132 26.86 13.21 -15.69
CA GLY A 132 27.42 14.48 -15.21
C GLY A 132 26.52 15.70 -15.41
N VAL A 133 25.35 15.52 -16.04
CA VAL A 133 24.39 16.62 -16.26
C VAL A 133 23.68 16.96 -14.96
N SER A 134 23.75 18.21 -14.51
CA SER A 134 22.97 18.72 -13.38
C SER A 134 21.51 18.94 -13.82
N LEU A 135 20.58 18.25 -13.17
CA LEU A 135 19.15 18.33 -13.47
C LEU A 135 18.41 19.29 -12.54
N TYR A 136 18.94 19.47 -11.33
CA TYR A 136 18.36 20.33 -10.33
C TYR A 136 19.47 20.90 -9.45
N GLY A 137 19.30 22.14 -9.00
CA GLY A 137 20.21 22.75 -8.05
C GLY A 137 19.56 24.00 -7.45
N ASP A 138 19.16 23.91 -6.17
CA ASP A 138 18.50 25.00 -5.44
C ASP A 138 18.65 24.83 -3.94
N SER A 139 18.24 25.86 -3.20
CA SER A 139 18.11 25.80 -1.74
C SER A 139 16.69 25.42 -1.35
N ILE A 140 16.54 24.41 -0.52
CA ILE A 140 15.23 23.91 -0.07
C ILE A 140 15.10 24.01 1.45
N ILE A 141 13.92 24.39 1.90
CA ILE A 141 13.58 24.56 3.33
C ILE A 141 12.50 23.58 3.82
N GLY A 142 11.90 22.85 2.89
CA GLY A 142 10.83 21.90 3.17
C GLY A 142 10.88 20.73 2.20
N THR A 143 9.97 19.77 2.39
CA THR A 143 9.85 18.63 1.50
C THR A 143 9.72 19.07 0.06
N THR A 144 10.66 18.63 -0.76
CA THR A 144 10.72 18.99 -2.18
C THR A 144 10.73 17.71 -3.02
N ARG A 145 9.79 17.61 -3.96
CA ARG A 145 9.69 16.53 -4.94
C ARG A 145 10.22 17.01 -6.29
N ILE A 146 11.24 16.32 -6.79
CA ILE A 146 11.95 16.69 -8.01
C ILE A 146 11.67 15.60 -9.06
N PRO A 147 10.93 15.91 -10.13
CA PRO A 147 10.66 14.93 -11.19
C PRO A 147 11.94 14.62 -11.95
N VAL A 148 12.19 13.32 -12.15
CA VAL A 148 13.34 12.81 -12.94
C VAL A 148 12.91 11.56 -13.70
N SER A 149 13.60 11.21 -14.76
CA SER A 149 13.40 9.95 -15.48
C SER A 149 13.92 8.77 -14.67
N THR A 150 13.55 7.56 -15.08
CA THR A 150 14.17 6.34 -14.56
C THR A 150 15.68 6.39 -14.79
N GLY A 151 16.47 6.07 -13.76
CA GLY A 151 17.92 6.14 -13.88
C GLY A 151 18.66 6.24 -12.56
N ILE A 152 19.97 6.35 -12.66
CA ILE A 152 20.87 6.52 -11.53
C ILE A 152 21.29 7.99 -11.44
N TYR A 153 21.20 8.52 -10.22
CA TYR A 153 21.52 9.92 -9.92
C TYR A 153 22.45 10.03 -8.73
N LEU A 154 23.23 11.10 -8.72
CA LEU A 154 23.95 11.57 -7.54
C LEU A 154 23.15 12.72 -6.93
N VAL A 155 22.81 12.58 -5.65
CA VAL A 155 22.19 13.65 -4.85
C VAL A 155 23.29 14.24 -3.98
N GLU A 156 23.64 15.50 -4.24
CA GLU A 156 24.56 16.27 -3.43
C GLU A 156 23.76 17.17 -2.48
N ILE A 157 24.09 17.12 -1.20
CA ILE A 157 23.59 18.03 -0.17
C ILE A 157 24.74 18.90 0.28
N ILE A 158 24.53 20.19 0.30
CA ILE A 158 25.51 21.17 0.80
C ILE A 158 24.91 21.85 2.03
N GLU A 159 25.51 21.60 3.16
CA GLU A 159 25.11 22.14 4.44
C GLU A 159 26.31 22.72 5.16
N ASN A 160 26.23 23.99 5.61
CA ASN A 160 27.32 24.68 6.31
C ASN A 160 28.67 24.59 5.59
N GLY A 161 28.64 24.65 4.23
CA GLY A 161 29.85 24.54 3.41
C GLY A 161 30.38 23.11 3.24
N LYS A 162 29.80 22.12 3.91
CA LYS A 162 30.15 20.70 3.76
C LYS A 162 29.29 20.06 2.69
N ARG A 163 29.95 19.37 1.76
CA ARG A 163 29.28 18.60 0.69
C ARG A 163 29.17 17.15 1.10
N MET A 164 27.97 16.60 0.96
CA MET A 164 27.66 15.19 1.13
C MET A 164 27.02 14.68 -0.14
N THR A 165 27.36 13.48 -0.58
CA THR A 165 26.87 12.92 -1.84
C THR A 165 26.40 11.50 -1.62
N THR A 166 25.25 11.17 -2.18
CA THR A 166 24.74 9.80 -2.23
C THR A 166 24.31 9.43 -3.63
N LYS A 167 24.38 8.14 -3.96
CA LYS A 167 23.89 7.58 -5.21
C LYS A 167 22.50 7.02 -5.00
N VAL A 168 21.57 7.42 -5.83
CA VAL A 168 20.17 6.94 -5.80
C VAL A 168 19.79 6.32 -7.15
N ASN A 169 18.82 5.41 -7.12
CA ASN A 169 18.31 4.74 -8.31
C ASN A 169 16.78 4.94 -8.37
N VAL A 170 16.32 5.67 -9.38
CA VAL A 170 14.90 5.89 -9.68
C VAL A 170 14.45 4.83 -10.68
N ARG A 171 13.47 4.02 -10.31
CA ARG A 171 12.91 2.91 -11.10
C ARG A 171 11.55 3.25 -11.69
#